data_7efba3d0f737902fd8dae617862bf41f
#
_entry.id   7efba3d0f737902fd8dae617862bf41f
#
_cell.length_a   1.000
_cell.length_b   1.000
_cell.length_c   1.000
_cell.angle_alpha   90.00
_cell.angle_beta   90.00
_cell.angle_gamma   90.00
#
_symmetry.space_group_name_H-M   'P 1'
#
loop_
_entity.id
_entity.type
_entity.pdbx_description
1 polymer ?
#
loop_
_entity_poly.entity_id
_entity_poly.type
_entity_poly.pdbx_seq_one_letter_code
_entity_poly.pdbx_strand_id
1 'polypeptide(L)'
;HTFACLLEAVLLLASKDVGFRTESDTFGELKVPNDKYYGAQTVRSTMNFPIGGPTERMPQPVITAMGILKKAAALVNKEYGLDPKVADAIALAADDVISGKRYDDHFPL
;
A
#
# COMPACT_ATOMS: atom_id res chain seq x y z
N HIS A 1 0.09 8.42 6.42
CA HIS A 1 -0.98 7.41 6.31
C HIS A 1 -0.67 6.29 5.33
N THR A 2 -0.11 6.59 4.15
CA THR A 2 0.23 5.60 3.12
C THR A 2 1.38 4.67 3.56
N PHE A 3 2.32 5.14 4.38
CA PHE A 3 3.47 4.37 4.84
C PHE A 3 3.10 3.34 5.92
N ALA A 4 2.27 3.71 6.90
CA ALA A 4 1.79 2.80 7.94
C ALA A 4 0.99 1.65 7.30
N CYS A 5 0.19 1.94 6.29
CA CYS A 5 -0.59 0.95 5.55
C CYS A 5 0.29 -0.06 4.80
N LEU A 6 1.38 0.39 4.16
CA LEU A 6 2.34 -0.49 3.48
C LEU A 6 3.11 -1.38 4.45
N LEU A 7 3.51 -0.83 5.60
CA LEU A 7 4.22 -1.58 6.61
C LEU A 7 3.34 -2.68 7.24
N GLU A 8 2.11 -2.33 7.57
CA GLU A 8 1.13 -3.29 8.09
C GLU A 8 0.78 -4.37 7.06
N ALA A 9 0.64 -4.01 5.79
CA ALA A 9 0.39 -4.96 4.72
C ALA A 9 1.53 -5.98 4.57
N VAL A 10 2.78 -5.57 4.69
CA VAL A 10 3.94 -6.48 4.63
C VAL A 10 3.94 -7.43 5.83
N LEU A 11 3.61 -6.95 7.02
CA LEU A 11 3.50 -7.78 8.22
C LEU A 11 2.33 -8.77 8.13
N LEU A 12 1.21 -8.36 7.53
CA LEU A 12 0.02 -9.18 7.36
C LEU A 12 0.16 -10.22 6.24
N LEU A 13 0.93 -9.96 5.20
CA LEU A 13 1.22 -10.94 4.15
C LEU A 13 2.07 -12.11 4.64
N ALA A 14 2.76 -11.94 5.76
CA ALA A 14 3.45 -13.05 6.45
C ALA A 14 2.47 -13.99 7.17
N SER A 15 1.23 -13.57 7.41
CA SER A 15 0.17 -14.41 7.96
C SER A 15 -0.67 -14.97 6.81
N LYS A 16 -0.88 -16.30 6.80
CA LYS A 16 -1.63 -17.01 5.76
C LYS A 16 -3.15 -16.87 5.88
N ASP A 17 -3.65 -15.91 6.64
CA ASP A 17 -5.09 -15.72 6.86
C ASP A 17 -5.76 -15.08 5.65
N VAL A 18 -6.55 -15.90 4.95
CA VAL A 18 -7.47 -15.46 3.91
C VAL A 18 -8.70 -14.89 4.62
N GLY A 19 -8.83 -13.57 4.68
CA GLY A 19 -9.94 -12.91 5.38
C GLY A 19 -9.88 -11.40 5.22
N PHE A 20 -10.50 -10.72 6.18
CA PHE A 20 -10.53 -9.28 6.23
C PHE A 20 -9.82 -8.79 7.49
N ARG A 21 -9.13 -7.66 7.37
CA ARG A 21 -8.61 -6.92 8.52
C ARG A 21 -9.46 -5.67 8.73
N THR A 22 -9.46 -5.16 9.95
CA THR A 22 -10.09 -3.88 10.27
C THR A 22 -9.09 -2.77 10.08
N GLU A 23 -9.41 -1.79 9.24
CA GLU A 23 -8.68 -0.56 9.05
C GLU A 23 -9.57 0.62 9.41
N SER A 24 -8.97 1.77 9.70
CA SER A 24 -9.71 2.97 10.04
C SER A 24 -9.20 4.19 9.29
N ASP A 25 -10.10 5.10 8.99
CA ASP A 25 -9.81 6.43 8.49
C ASP A 25 -10.61 7.47 9.32
N THR A 26 -10.65 8.72 8.87
CA THR A 26 -11.40 9.77 9.58
C THR A 26 -12.90 9.54 9.60
N PHE A 27 -13.43 8.62 8.78
CA PHE A 27 -14.85 8.27 8.70
C PHE A 27 -15.22 7.03 9.52
N GLY A 28 -14.24 6.39 10.17
CA GLY A 28 -14.47 5.23 11.02
C GLY A 28 -13.80 3.96 10.52
N GLU A 29 -14.17 2.86 11.14
CA GLU A 29 -13.63 1.54 10.81
C GLU A 29 -14.36 0.89 9.65
N LEU A 30 -13.62 0.10 8.87
CA LEU A 30 -14.19 -0.74 7.82
C LEU A 30 -13.28 -1.95 7.57
N LYS A 31 -13.83 -2.94 6.88
CA LYS A 31 -13.13 -4.18 6.56
C LYS A 31 -12.38 -4.05 5.24
N VAL A 32 -11.12 -4.45 5.25
CA VAL A 32 -10.23 -4.47 4.07
C VAL A 32 -9.74 -5.90 3.87
N PRO A 33 -9.71 -6.42 2.64
CA PRO A 33 -9.14 -7.74 2.39
C PRO A 33 -7.69 -7.84 2.88
N ASN A 34 -7.38 -8.91 3.61
CA ASN A 34 -6.05 -9.10 4.21
C ASN A 34 -4.91 -9.21 3.20
N ASP A 35 -5.20 -9.72 2.02
CA ASP A 35 -4.22 -9.95 0.96
C ASP A 35 -3.92 -8.71 0.10
N LYS A 36 -4.58 -7.58 0.36
CA LYS A 36 -4.44 -6.36 -0.42
C LYS A 36 -3.61 -5.31 0.29
N TYR A 37 -2.82 -4.56 -0.48
CA TYR A 37 -1.96 -3.48 0.03
C TYR A 37 -2.73 -2.19 0.31
N TYR A 38 -3.85 -1.97 -0.37
CA TYR A 38 -4.62 -0.76 -0.17
C TYR A 38 -5.32 -0.76 1.21
N GLY A 39 -5.60 0.42 1.71
CA GLY A 39 -6.20 0.62 3.03
C GLY A 39 -7.64 1.10 2.97
N ALA A 40 -8.07 1.68 4.10
CA ALA A 40 -9.45 2.13 4.32
C ALA A 40 -9.95 3.11 3.25
N GLN A 41 -9.15 4.10 2.91
CA GLN A 41 -9.53 5.15 1.95
C GLN A 41 -9.85 4.58 0.56
N THR A 42 -9.01 3.68 0.08
CA THR A 42 -9.22 3.04 -1.22
C THR A 42 -10.47 2.15 -1.22
N VAL A 43 -10.67 1.34 -0.17
CA VAL A 43 -11.88 0.52 -0.04
C VAL A 43 -13.14 1.40 -0.03
N ARG A 44 -13.13 2.47 0.75
CA ARG A 44 -14.26 3.40 0.83
C ARG A 44 -14.56 4.03 -0.53
N SER A 45 -13.52 4.42 -1.25
CA SER A 45 -13.65 4.98 -2.59
C SER A 45 -14.25 3.98 -3.59
N THR A 46 -13.81 2.74 -3.58
CA THR A 46 -14.37 1.69 -4.46
C THR A 46 -15.83 1.36 -4.14
N MET A 47 -16.22 1.46 -2.87
CA MET A 47 -17.61 1.27 -2.45
C MET A 47 -18.52 2.41 -2.93
N ASN A 48 -18.03 3.65 -2.86
CA ASN A 48 -18.78 4.84 -3.25
C ASN A 48 -18.87 5.03 -4.78
N PHE A 49 -17.82 4.62 -5.47
CA PHE A 49 -17.69 4.81 -6.92
C PHE A 49 -17.35 3.49 -7.62
N PRO A 50 -18.36 2.58 -7.77
CA PRO A 50 -18.16 1.31 -8.46
C PRO A 50 -18.10 1.50 -9.97
N ILE A 51 -17.23 2.39 -10.43
CA ILE A 51 -17.02 2.80 -11.81
C ILE A 51 -15.54 2.73 -12.14
N GLY A 52 -15.24 2.77 -13.41
CA GLY A 52 -13.88 2.70 -13.90
C GLY A 52 -13.47 1.29 -14.29
N GLY A 53 -12.74 1.20 -15.34
CA GLY A 53 -12.14 -0.03 -15.84
C GLY A 53 -10.62 0.05 -15.78
N PRO A 54 -9.91 -0.91 -16.38
CA PRO A 54 -8.45 -0.92 -16.42
C PRO A 54 -7.82 0.35 -17.00
N THR A 55 -8.55 1.07 -17.86
CA THR A 55 -8.08 2.31 -18.48
C THR A 55 -8.20 3.54 -17.57
N GLU A 56 -8.94 3.43 -16.48
CA GLU A 56 -9.18 4.52 -15.53
C GLU A 56 -8.39 4.37 -14.23
N ARG A 57 -7.50 3.40 -14.16
CA ARG A 57 -6.58 3.21 -13.05
C ARG A 57 -5.34 4.08 -13.20
N MET A 58 -4.68 4.37 -12.08
CA MET A 58 -3.38 5.00 -12.11
C MET A 58 -2.42 4.18 -12.97
N PRO A 59 -1.76 4.77 -13.98
CA PRO A 59 -0.85 4.01 -14.85
C PRO A 59 0.32 3.39 -14.09
N GLN A 60 0.74 2.20 -14.49
CA GLN A 60 1.84 1.49 -13.85
C GLN A 60 3.13 2.32 -13.73
N PRO A 61 3.57 3.11 -14.73
CA PRO A 61 4.76 3.95 -14.58
C PRO A 61 4.66 4.94 -13.43
N VAL A 62 3.49 5.48 -13.15
CA VAL A 62 3.26 6.39 -12.02
C VAL A 62 3.42 5.66 -10.70
N ILE A 63 2.85 4.47 -10.58
CA ILE A 63 2.96 3.63 -9.38
C ILE A 63 4.43 3.24 -9.13
N THR A 64 5.13 2.84 -10.19
CA THR A 64 6.56 2.53 -10.12
C THR A 64 7.37 3.74 -9.64
N ALA A 65 7.11 4.93 -10.18
CA ALA A 65 7.77 6.16 -9.78
C ALA A 65 7.50 6.50 -8.31
N MET A 66 6.27 6.32 -7.85
CA MET A 66 5.89 6.50 -6.44
C MET A 66 6.64 5.53 -5.54
N GLY A 67 6.77 4.28 -5.94
CA GLY A 67 7.56 3.28 -5.22
C GLY A 67 9.03 3.69 -5.08
N ILE A 68 9.64 4.16 -6.15
CA ILE A 68 11.02 4.66 -6.16
C ILE A 68 11.16 5.86 -5.20
N LEU A 69 10.23 6.81 -5.26
CA LEU A 69 10.22 7.98 -4.38
C LEU A 69 10.13 7.55 -2.91
N LYS A 70 9.24 6.64 -2.58
CA LYS A 70 9.05 6.16 -1.21
C LYS A 70 10.28 5.42 -0.70
N LYS A 71 10.90 4.58 -1.53
CA LYS A 71 12.15 3.91 -1.18
C LYS A 71 13.28 4.90 -0.91
N ALA A 72 13.47 5.86 -1.78
CA ALA A 72 14.50 6.89 -1.61
C ALA A 72 14.27 7.70 -0.32
N ALA A 73 13.03 8.10 -0.05
CA ALA A 73 12.67 8.83 1.17
C ALA A 73 12.97 8.01 2.42
N ALA A 74 12.65 6.72 2.43
CA ALA A 74 12.93 5.84 3.57
C ALA A 74 14.44 5.72 3.84
N LEU A 75 15.24 5.54 2.81
CA LEU A 75 16.70 5.42 2.92
C LEU A 75 17.33 6.71 3.45
N VAL A 76 16.89 7.87 2.96
CA VAL A 76 17.35 9.17 3.44
C VAL A 76 16.93 9.39 4.91
N ASN A 77 15.67 9.15 5.23
CA ASN A 77 15.15 9.35 6.58
C ASN A 77 15.78 8.43 7.62
N LYS A 78 16.31 7.29 7.21
CA LYS A 78 17.10 6.41 8.06
C LYS A 78 18.31 7.14 8.65
N GLU A 79 18.93 8.05 7.88
CA GLU A 79 20.06 8.88 8.33
C GLU A 79 19.61 10.02 9.27
N TYR A 80 18.33 10.38 9.25
CA TYR A 80 17.77 11.49 10.02
C TYR A 80 16.85 11.05 11.16
N GLY A 81 17.00 9.82 11.65
CA GLY A 81 16.34 9.37 12.85
C GLY A 81 15.19 8.38 12.68
N LEU A 82 14.86 7.99 11.45
CA LEU A 82 13.92 6.89 11.23
C LEU A 82 14.56 5.57 11.70
N ASP A 83 13.80 4.77 12.46
CA ASP A 83 14.25 3.45 12.91
C ASP A 83 14.76 2.63 11.72
N PRO A 84 16.00 2.12 11.76
CA PRO A 84 16.57 1.33 10.67
C PRO A 84 15.71 0.13 10.25
N LYS A 85 15.08 -0.54 11.20
CA LYS A 85 14.19 -1.68 10.91
C LYS A 85 12.95 -1.24 10.12
N VAL A 86 12.37 -0.10 10.50
CA VAL A 86 11.23 0.48 9.79
C VAL A 86 11.63 0.94 8.40
N ALA A 87 12.77 1.62 8.26
CA ALA A 87 13.28 2.06 6.97
C ALA A 87 13.52 0.89 6.02
N ASP A 88 14.14 -0.19 6.50
CA ASP A 88 14.40 -1.38 5.70
C ASP A 88 13.11 -2.09 5.29
N ALA A 89 12.11 -2.15 6.17
CA ALA A 89 10.79 -2.70 5.86
C ALA A 89 10.06 -1.87 4.79
N ILE A 90 10.11 -0.55 4.87
CA ILE A 90 9.54 0.35 3.87
C ILE A 90 10.24 0.16 2.52
N ALA A 91 11.56 0.08 2.51
CA ALA A 91 12.32 -0.13 1.29
C ALA A 91 11.97 -1.46 0.62
N LEU A 92 11.81 -2.52 1.40
CA LEU A 92 11.42 -3.84 0.90
C LEU A 92 10.01 -3.83 0.31
N ALA A 93 9.06 -3.18 0.99
CA ALA A 93 7.70 -3.02 0.49
C ALA A 93 7.66 -2.18 -0.80
N ALA A 94 8.47 -1.13 -0.87
CA ALA A 94 8.58 -0.30 -2.06
C ALA A 94 9.15 -1.10 -3.24
N ASP A 95 10.14 -1.96 -3.02
CA ASP A 95 10.67 -2.85 -4.06
C ASP A 95 9.61 -3.80 -4.62
N ASP A 96 8.73 -4.31 -3.77
CA ASP A 96 7.62 -5.16 -4.21
C ASP A 96 6.64 -4.39 -5.12
N VAL A 97 6.34 -3.13 -4.79
CA VAL A 97 5.52 -2.25 -5.62
C VAL A 97 6.22 -1.90 -6.95
N ILE A 98 7.51 -1.58 -6.90
CA ILE A 98 8.33 -1.25 -8.09
C ILE A 98 8.37 -2.41 -9.07
N SER A 99 8.38 -3.64 -8.57
CA SER A 99 8.41 -4.84 -9.43
C SER A 99 7.21 -4.96 -10.37
N GLY A 100 6.11 -4.29 -10.08
CA GLY A 100 4.88 -4.32 -10.87
C GLY A 100 4.03 -5.58 -10.70
N LYS A 101 4.45 -6.54 -9.90
CA LYS A 101 3.73 -7.81 -9.71
C LYS A 101 2.37 -7.64 -9.03
N ARG A 102 2.20 -6.55 -8.30
CA ARG A 102 0.98 -6.26 -7.54
C ARG A 102 0.08 -5.23 -8.22
N TYR A 103 0.41 -4.81 -9.43
CA TYR A 103 -0.28 -3.70 -10.08
C TYR A 103 -1.78 -3.92 -10.24
N ASP A 104 -2.17 -5.05 -10.81
CA ASP A 104 -3.57 -5.30 -11.17
C ASP A 104 -4.48 -5.48 -9.94
N ASP A 105 -3.97 -6.10 -8.88
CA ASP A 105 -4.76 -6.51 -7.73
C ASP A 105 -4.75 -5.51 -6.58
N HIS A 106 -3.71 -4.67 -6.48
CA HIS A 106 -3.49 -3.83 -5.31
C HIS A 106 -3.67 -2.33 -5.56
N PHE A 107 -3.89 -1.92 -6.80
CA PHE A 107 -4.10 -0.52 -7.21
C PHE A 107 -5.35 -0.38 -8.06
N PRO A 108 -6.55 -0.49 -7.44
CA PRO A 108 -7.82 -0.52 -8.18
C PRO A 108 -8.31 0.86 -8.65
N LEU A 109 -7.62 1.93 -8.25
CA LEU A 109 -7.98 3.32 -8.58
C LEU A 109 -6.86 4.05 -9.31
#